data_0f586c57c56016c530c3af5dde4033be
#
_entry.id   0f586c57c56016c530c3af5dde4033be
#
_cell.length_a   1.000
_cell.length_b   1.000
_cell.length_c   1.000
_cell.angle_alpha   90.00
_cell.angle_beta   90.00
_cell.angle_gamma   90.00
#
_symmetry.space_group_name_H-M   'P 1'
#
loop_
_entity.id
_entity.type
_entity.pdbx_description
1 polymer ?
#
loop_
_entity_poly.entity_id
_entity_poly.type
_entity_poly.pdbx_seq_one_letter_code
_entity_poly.pdbx_strand_id
1 'polypeptide(L)'
;LVYRLTGDRRLAERAGQELTAAADFPDWNPRHFLDTAEMTHAFAIGYDWLYDALSAEQRGVIRAAIVEKGLKAALPAYRGEPRAAGWPRVRHNWNQVCNGGIVMGALALADEIPDLAAEILERAVASLVLPSREFAPDGAWAEGPGYWRYAVQYHVLFLAALASALGTDWGLSDAPGLAETGTFPFHITGPTGQTFNFADAGTGAIRSPQMFWFARRFQKPIYAWYAREHARPEVLDLLWYDARGDAAAAAALPLAKHYRNAEVAVFRTAWNDPGALFAAFKAG
;
A
#
# COMPACT_ATOMS: atom_id res chain seq x y z
N LEU A 1 -11.87 1.69 -12.36
CA LEU A 1 -11.54 0.34 -12.84
C LEU A 1 -12.69 -0.29 -13.63
N VAL A 2 -13.93 -0.31 -13.12
CA VAL A 2 -15.08 -0.94 -13.82
C VAL A 2 -15.30 -0.32 -15.20
N TYR A 3 -15.19 1.01 -15.33
CA TYR A 3 -15.21 1.67 -16.63
C TYR A 3 -14.14 1.12 -17.59
N ARG A 4 -12.91 0.95 -17.12
CA ARG A 4 -11.80 0.40 -17.98
C ARG A 4 -12.05 -1.03 -18.43
N LEU A 5 -12.82 -1.80 -17.66
CA LEU A 5 -13.17 -3.18 -17.98
C LEU A 5 -14.41 -3.30 -18.88
N THR A 6 -15.39 -2.41 -18.73
CA THR A 6 -16.71 -2.54 -19.36
C THR A 6 -16.97 -1.52 -20.47
N GLY A 7 -16.24 -0.40 -20.48
CA GLY A 7 -16.51 0.73 -21.38
C GLY A 7 -17.73 1.57 -20.97
N ASP A 8 -18.39 1.28 -19.84
CA ASP A 8 -19.60 1.99 -19.40
C ASP A 8 -19.27 3.44 -19.00
N ARG A 9 -19.54 4.38 -19.89
CA ARG A 9 -19.25 5.80 -19.71
C ARG A 9 -19.92 6.44 -18.50
N ARG A 10 -21.09 5.93 -18.05
CA ARG A 10 -21.80 6.45 -16.87
C ARG A 10 -20.92 6.35 -15.62
N LEU A 11 -20.08 5.30 -15.52
CA LEU A 11 -19.15 5.11 -14.42
C LEU A 11 -17.99 6.12 -14.46
N ALA A 12 -17.50 6.44 -15.65
CA ALA A 12 -16.48 7.48 -15.82
C ALA A 12 -17.03 8.88 -15.51
N GLU A 13 -18.24 9.18 -15.99
CA GLU A 13 -18.93 10.44 -15.73
C GLU A 13 -19.16 10.64 -14.22
N ARG A 14 -19.66 9.60 -13.52
CA ARG A 14 -19.84 9.66 -12.07
C ARG A 14 -18.52 9.89 -11.34
N ALA A 15 -17.47 9.16 -11.68
CA ALA A 15 -16.15 9.35 -11.08
C ALA A 15 -15.59 10.75 -11.35
N GLY A 16 -15.76 11.28 -12.56
CA GLY A 16 -15.38 12.66 -12.89
C GLY A 16 -16.11 13.71 -12.04
N GLN A 17 -17.41 13.51 -11.78
CA GLN A 17 -18.21 14.38 -10.90
C GLN A 17 -17.68 14.35 -9.45
N GLU A 18 -17.38 13.17 -8.91
CA GLU A 18 -16.82 13.03 -7.56
C GLU A 18 -15.46 13.72 -7.43
N LEU A 19 -14.58 13.51 -8.41
CA LEU A 19 -13.27 14.17 -8.43
C LEU A 19 -13.41 15.68 -8.52
N THR A 20 -14.28 16.20 -9.37
CA THR A 20 -14.52 17.64 -9.50
C THR A 20 -15.07 18.22 -8.19
N ALA A 21 -16.04 17.57 -7.56
CA ALA A 21 -16.58 18.00 -6.27
C ALA A 21 -15.53 18.02 -5.16
N ALA A 22 -14.67 16.99 -5.10
CA ALA A 22 -13.61 16.94 -4.10
C ALA A 22 -12.44 17.89 -4.42
N ALA A 23 -12.27 18.28 -5.68
CA ALA A 23 -11.34 19.33 -6.06
C ALA A 23 -11.73 20.71 -5.52
N ASP A 24 -13.02 20.94 -5.26
CA ASP A 24 -13.53 22.22 -4.73
C ASP A 24 -13.31 22.36 -3.21
N PHE A 25 -12.90 21.31 -2.49
CA PHE A 25 -12.56 21.45 -1.08
C PHE A 25 -11.43 22.47 -0.90
N PRO A 26 -11.44 23.27 0.17
CA PRO A 26 -10.42 24.31 0.38
C PRO A 26 -9.00 23.73 0.45
N ASP A 27 -8.84 22.60 1.10
CA ASP A 27 -7.61 21.80 1.17
C ASP A 27 -7.95 20.30 1.36
N TRP A 28 -6.94 19.45 1.41
CA TRP A 28 -7.05 18.04 1.70
C TRP A 28 -6.43 17.67 3.06
N ASN A 29 -6.68 18.52 4.05
CA ASN A 29 -6.22 18.36 5.44
C ASN A 29 -4.69 18.14 5.59
N PRO A 30 -3.85 19.09 5.14
CA PRO A 30 -2.39 18.93 5.20
C PRO A 30 -1.83 18.85 6.63
N ARG A 31 -2.64 19.13 7.66
CA ARG A 31 -2.27 18.93 9.06
C ARG A 31 -2.23 17.46 9.43
N HIS A 32 -3.15 16.66 8.87
CA HIS A 32 -3.17 15.21 8.97
C HIS A 32 -2.85 14.64 7.59
N PHE A 33 -1.60 14.63 7.22
CA PHE A 33 -1.13 14.47 5.85
C PHE A 33 -1.52 13.13 5.19
N LEU A 34 -1.97 12.14 5.96
CA LEU A 34 -2.54 10.90 5.41
C LEU A 34 -3.73 11.22 4.49
N ASP A 35 -4.62 12.14 4.89
CA ASP A 35 -5.78 12.52 4.09
C ASP A 35 -5.34 13.15 2.75
N THR A 36 -4.35 14.06 2.80
CA THR A 36 -3.75 14.65 1.59
C THR A 36 -3.17 13.58 0.66
N ALA A 37 -2.49 12.59 1.22
CA ALA A 37 -1.87 11.52 0.44
C ALA A 37 -2.92 10.60 -0.21
N GLU A 38 -3.96 10.22 0.54
CA GLU A 38 -5.04 9.38 0.03
C GLU A 38 -5.86 10.09 -1.04
N MET A 39 -6.14 11.39 -0.86
CA MET A 39 -6.79 12.20 -1.87
C MET A 39 -5.92 12.32 -3.13
N THR A 40 -4.62 12.58 -2.98
CA THR A 40 -3.70 12.64 -4.12
C THR A 40 -3.67 11.32 -4.90
N HIS A 41 -3.64 10.18 -4.19
CA HIS A 41 -3.71 8.85 -4.78
C HIS A 41 -5.01 8.63 -5.58
N ALA A 42 -6.16 8.96 -4.98
CA ALA A 42 -7.46 8.82 -5.64
C ALA A 42 -7.56 9.69 -6.91
N PHE A 43 -7.08 10.93 -6.82
CA PHE A 43 -7.05 11.87 -7.94
C PHE A 43 -6.10 11.42 -9.04
N ALA A 44 -4.93 10.89 -8.69
CA ALA A 44 -3.95 10.36 -9.64
C ALA A 44 -4.54 9.21 -10.48
N ILE A 45 -5.15 8.21 -9.80
CA ILE A 45 -5.82 7.09 -10.49
C ILE A 45 -6.98 7.60 -11.34
N GLY A 46 -7.76 8.55 -10.82
CA GLY A 46 -8.87 9.13 -11.55
C GLY A 46 -8.42 9.87 -12.79
N TYR A 47 -7.37 10.69 -12.69
CA TYR A 47 -6.80 11.44 -13.80
C TYR A 47 -6.27 10.51 -14.90
N ASP A 48 -5.42 9.56 -14.54
CA ASP A 48 -4.78 8.65 -15.48
C ASP A 48 -5.79 7.69 -16.14
N TRP A 49 -6.61 7.02 -15.35
CA TRP A 49 -7.50 5.98 -15.86
C TRP A 49 -8.74 6.49 -16.61
N LEU A 50 -9.14 7.72 -16.32
CA LEU A 50 -10.30 8.35 -16.96
C LEU A 50 -9.91 9.44 -17.97
N TYR A 51 -8.62 9.63 -18.25
CA TYR A 51 -8.10 10.74 -19.05
C TYR A 51 -8.91 10.99 -20.34
N ASP A 52 -9.15 9.94 -21.12
CA ASP A 52 -9.90 10.00 -22.39
C ASP A 52 -11.42 10.23 -22.21
N ALA A 53 -11.95 9.96 -21.02
CA ALA A 53 -13.37 10.13 -20.70
C ALA A 53 -13.68 11.49 -20.05
N LEU A 54 -12.68 12.15 -19.46
CA LEU A 54 -12.80 13.46 -18.85
C LEU A 54 -12.80 14.57 -19.89
N SER A 55 -13.60 15.62 -19.69
CA SER A 55 -13.52 16.85 -20.49
C SER A 55 -12.20 17.58 -20.24
N ALA A 56 -11.81 18.48 -21.15
CA ALA A 56 -10.62 19.31 -20.96
C ALA A 56 -10.70 20.17 -19.67
N GLU A 57 -11.90 20.67 -19.36
CA GLU A 57 -12.16 21.42 -18.14
C GLU A 57 -11.97 20.56 -16.88
N GLN A 58 -12.57 19.36 -16.84
CA GLN A 58 -12.40 18.43 -15.73
C GLN A 58 -10.93 18.04 -15.53
N ARG A 59 -10.20 17.75 -16.63
CA ARG A 59 -8.75 17.49 -16.55
C ARG A 59 -8.00 18.67 -15.94
N GLY A 60 -8.31 19.89 -16.35
CA GLY A 60 -7.71 21.10 -15.79
C GLY A 60 -7.93 21.25 -14.30
N VAL A 61 -9.17 21.04 -13.84
CA VAL A 61 -9.54 21.12 -12.41
C VAL A 61 -8.84 20.03 -11.59
N ILE A 62 -8.90 18.76 -12.04
CA ILE A 62 -8.29 17.63 -11.34
C ILE A 62 -6.76 17.79 -11.27
N ARG A 63 -6.13 18.16 -12.39
CA ARG A 63 -4.69 18.45 -12.46
C ARG A 63 -4.28 19.55 -11.47
N ALA A 64 -5.01 20.67 -11.46
CA ALA A 64 -4.73 21.78 -10.54
C ALA A 64 -4.84 21.33 -9.08
N ALA A 65 -5.86 20.52 -8.74
CA ALA A 65 -6.03 20.01 -7.40
C ALA A 65 -4.87 19.06 -6.97
N ILE A 66 -4.43 18.15 -7.84
CA ILE A 66 -3.26 17.31 -7.58
C ILE A 66 -2.03 18.18 -7.31
N VAL A 67 -1.75 19.15 -8.16
CA VAL A 67 -0.56 20.01 -8.05
C VAL A 67 -0.60 20.84 -6.78
N GLU A 68 -1.68 21.59 -6.55
CA GLU A 68 -1.73 22.59 -5.48
C GLU A 68 -1.99 21.98 -4.11
N LYS A 69 -2.93 21.02 -4.02
CA LYS A 69 -3.37 20.44 -2.73
C LYS A 69 -2.61 19.17 -2.34
N GLY A 70 -2.04 18.47 -3.31
CA GLY A 70 -1.23 17.27 -3.10
C GLY A 70 0.28 17.57 -3.14
N LEU A 71 0.80 17.77 -4.35
CA LEU A 71 2.24 17.79 -4.60
C LEU A 71 2.95 18.98 -3.95
N LYS A 72 2.45 20.19 -4.13
CA LYS A 72 3.04 21.39 -3.49
C LYS A 72 2.88 21.36 -1.98
N ALA A 73 1.78 20.81 -1.46
CA ALA A 73 1.59 20.64 -0.02
C ALA A 73 2.61 19.68 0.61
N ALA A 74 3.18 18.73 -0.16
CA ALA A 74 4.20 17.82 0.31
C ALA A 74 5.61 18.44 0.38
N LEU A 75 5.92 19.45 -0.44
CA LEU A 75 7.27 19.98 -0.56
C LEU A 75 7.88 20.49 0.75
N PRO A 76 7.15 21.25 1.60
CA PRO A 76 7.71 21.69 2.89
C PRO A 76 8.19 20.51 3.75
N ALA A 77 7.42 19.41 3.80
CA ALA A 77 7.78 18.21 4.56
C ALA A 77 9.03 17.54 3.96
N TYR A 78 9.09 17.36 2.66
CA TYR A 78 10.25 16.80 1.97
C TYR A 78 11.50 17.66 2.14
N ARG A 79 11.39 18.97 2.07
CA ARG A 79 12.50 19.91 2.23
C ARG A 79 12.92 20.11 3.68
N GLY A 80 12.14 19.62 4.64
CA GLY A 80 12.43 19.75 6.06
C GLY A 80 12.26 21.16 6.59
N GLU A 81 11.32 21.90 6.03
CA GLU A 81 11.06 23.27 6.43
C GLU A 81 10.57 23.35 7.89
N PRO A 82 10.85 24.46 8.59
CA PRO A 82 10.38 24.66 9.95
C PRO A 82 8.86 24.49 10.06
N ARG A 83 8.40 23.70 11.05
CA ARG A 83 6.99 23.40 11.33
C ARG A 83 6.28 22.54 10.26
N ALA A 84 6.97 22.08 9.23
CA ALA A 84 6.42 21.12 8.30
C ALA A 84 6.23 19.73 8.94
N ALA A 85 5.33 18.93 8.38
CA ALA A 85 5.08 17.56 8.86
C ALA A 85 6.33 16.68 8.74
N GLY A 86 6.59 15.85 9.75
CA GLY A 86 7.78 15.01 9.83
C GLY A 86 7.71 13.66 9.11
N TRP A 87 6.59 13.35 8.46
CA TRP A 87 6.34 12.03 7.89
C TRP A 87 7.43 11.50 6.92
N PRO A 88 8.20 12.31 6.17
CA PRO A 88 9.25 11.75 5.32
C PRO A 88 10.44 11.15 6.09
N ARG A 89 10.51 11.38 7.40
CA ARG A 89 11.65 10.95 8.26
C ARG A 89 11.28 9.89 9.28
N VAL A 90 10.02 9.46 9.31
CA VAL A 90 9.57 8.39 10.22
C VAL A 90 9.72 7.01 9.58
N ARG A 91 9.66 5.96 10.41
CA ARG A 91 9.83 4.57 10.00
C ARG A 91 8.53 3.75 10.06
N HIS A 92 7.40 4.39 10.33
CA HIS A 92 6.08 3.77 10.46
C HIS A 92 5.18 4.11 9.27
N ASN A 93 3.94 3.63 9.30
CA ASN A 93 2.97 3.71 8.21
C ASN A 93 2.84 5.08 7.53
N TRP A 94 2.94 6.19 8.26
CA TRP A 94 2.83 7.54 7.70
C TRP A 94 3.82 7.78 6.55
N ASN A 95 5.05 7.31 6.68
CA ASN A 95 6.03 7.45 5.61
C ASN A 95 5.56 6.74 4.32
N GLN A 96 5.11 5.49 4.45
CA GLN A 96 4.70 4.68 3.30
C GLN A 96 3.43 5.21 2.65
N VAL A 97 2.43 5.58 3.46
CA VAL A 97 1.16 6.11 2.96
C VAL A 97 1.36 7.46 2.27
N CYS A 98 2.07 8.38 2.94
CA CYS A 98 2.27 9.72 2.37
C CYS A 98 3.12 9.66 1.10
N ASN A 99 4.24 8.94 1.11
CA ASN A 99 5.06 8.77 -0.11
C ASN A 99 4.27 8.06 -1.22
N GLY A 100 3.54 6.98 -0.89
CA GLY A 100 2.76 6.22 -1.86
C GLY A 100 1.72 7.06 -2.57
N GLY A 101 0.94 7.85 -1.82
CA GLY A 101 -0.08 8.70 -2.40
C GLY A 101 0.49 9.85 -3.23
N ILE A 102 1.52 10.53 -2.73
CA ILE A 102 2.14 11.67 -3.41
C ILE A 102 2.86 11.25 -4.70
N VAL A 103 3.57 10.12 -4.69
CA VAL A 103 4.26 9.60 -5.88
C VAL A 103 3.27 9.24 -6.98
N MET A 104 2.11 8.68 -6.65
CA MET A 104 1.06 8.43 -7.65
C MET A 104 0.65 9.73 -8.36
N GLY A 105 0.47 10.83 -7.62
CA GLY A 105 0.18 12.14 -8.20
C GLY A 105 1.30 12.68 -9.09
N ALA A 106 2.56 12.52 -8.66
CA ALA A 106 3.72 12.98 -9.42
C ALA A 106 3.86 12.18 -10.74
N LEU A 107 3.69 10.86 -10.69
CA LEU A 107 3.77 10.01 -11.88
C LEU A 107 2.63 10.26 -12.87
N ALA A 108 1.40 10.46 -12.37
CA ALA A 108 0.24 10.73 -13.23
C ALA A 108 0.35 12.04 -14.03
N LEU A 109 1.20 12.97 -13.58
CA LEU A 109 1.41 14.27 -14.19
C LEU A 109 2.84 14.49 -14.70
N ALA A 110 3.69 13.46 -14.71
CA ALA A 110 5.13 13.61 -14.96
C ALA A 110 5.43 14.32 -16.30
N ASP A 111 4.67 14.04 -17.34
CA ASP A 111 4.83 14.67 -18.66
C ASP A 111 4.43 16.14 -18.67
N GLU A 112 3.55 16.55 -17.75
CA GLU A 112 3.01 17.92 -17.70
C GLU A 112 3.75 18.83 -16.72
N ILE A 113 4.39 18.24 -15.70
CA ILE A 113 5.11 18.94 -14.62
C ILE A 113 6.47 18.29 -14.32
N PRO A 114 7.34 18.07 -15.31
CA PRO A 114 8.53 17.22 -15.18
C PRO A 114 9.44 17.63 -14.02
N ASP A 115 9.68 18.92 -13.82
CA ASP A 115 10.61 19.38 -12.76
C ASP A 115 10.05 19.10 -11.35
N LEU A 116 8.76 19.35 -11.13
CA LEU A 116 8.11 19.09 -9.85
C LEU A 116 8.01 17.58 -9.59
N ALA A 117 7.69 16.80 -10.61
CA ALA A 117 7.62 15.35 -10.52
C ALA A 117 9.00 14.77 -10.17
N ALA A 118 10.06 15.22 -10.83
CA ALA A 118 11.42 14.79 -10.56
C ALA A 118 11.85 15.09 -9.11
N GLU A 119 11.62 16.31 -8.61
CA GLU A 119 11.93 16.66 -7.21
C GLU A 119 11.21 15.75 -6.22
N ILE A 120 9.92 15.51 -6.45
CA ILE A 120 9.13 14.64 -5.56
C ILE A 120 9.62 13.20 -5.61
N LEU A 121 9.85 12.65 -6.79
CA LEU A 121 10.31 11.26 -6.96
C LEU A 121 11.66 11.04 -6.28
N GLU A 122 12.62 11.93 -6.47
CA GLU A 122 13.93 11.85 -5.82
C GLU A 122 13.80 11.80 -4.30
N ARG A 123 13.01 12.70 -3.72
CA ARG A 123 12.82 12.78 -2.27
C ARG A 123 12.03 11.60 -1.71
N ALA A 124 11.00 11.15 -2.43
CA ALA A 124 10.17 10.04 -2.01
C ALA A 124 10.94 8.71 -2.01
N VAL A 125 11.75 8.47 -3.04
CA VAL A 125 12.63 7.28 -3.12
C VAL A 125 13.60 7.26 -1.94
N ALA A 126 14.27 8.37 -1.65
CA ALA A 126 15.17 8.47 -0.51
C ALA A 126 14.44 8.27 0.84
N SER A 127 13.22 8.80 0.96
CA SER A 127 12.40 8.69 2.16
C SER A 127 11.93 7.26 2.43
N LEU A 128 11.48 6.53 1.39
CA LEU A 128 10.90 5.18 1.53
C LEU A 128 11.91 4.14 2.03
N VAL A 129 13.21 4.38 1.85
CA VAL A 129 14.27 3.52 2.40
C VAL A 129 14.17 3.39 3.93
N LEU A 130 13.65 4.40 4.63
CA LEU A 130 13.54 4.37 6.09
C LEU A 130 12.59 3.29 6.60
N PRO A 131 11.29 3.30 6.21
CA PRO A 131 10.35 2.25 6.64
C PRO A 131 10.65 0.90 5.98
N SER A 132 11.31 0.86 4.83
CA SER A 132 11.71 -0.40 4.20
C SER A 132 12.64 -1.24 5.08
N ARG A 133 13.45 -0.59 5.92
CA ARG A 133 14.34 -1.26 6.88
C ARG A 133 13.60 -1.97 8.00
N GLU A 134 12.36 -1.59 8.28
CA GLU A 134 11.55 -2.18 9.34
C GLU A 134 11.02 -3.58 8.96
N PHE A 135 11.09 -3.99 7.71
CA PHE A 135 10.80 -5.36 7.31
C PHE A 135 11.91 -6.35 7.69
N ALA A 136 13.14 -5.87 7.87
CA ALA A 136 14.24 -6.74 8.27
C ALA A 136 14.07 -7.22 9.73
N PRO A 137 14.47 -8.46 10.03
CA PRO A 137 15.05 -9.42 9.11
C PRO A 137 14.04 -10.41 8.51
N ASP A 138 12.79 -10.41 8.97
CA ASP A 138 11.84 -11.52 8.77
C ASP A 138 10.42 -11.10 8.38
N GLY A 139 10.22 -9.84 8.01
CA GLY A 139 9.01 -9.35 7.35
C GLY A 139 7.88 -8.94 8.28
N ALA A 140 8.06 -8.95 9.59
CA ALA A 140 7.03 -8.47 10.50
C ALA A 140 6.90 -6.93 10.47
N TRP A 141 5.77 -6.46 10.99
CA TRP A 141 5.49 -5.03 11.13
C TRP A 141 5.15 -4.69 12.57
N ALA A 142 5.94 -3.81 13.17
CA ALA A 142 5.87 -3.52 14.60
C ALA A 142 4.57 -2.86 15.04
N GLU A 143 3.89 -2.13 14.15
CA GLU A 143 2.59 -1.49 14.42
C GLU A 143 1.40 -2.47 14.38
N GLY A 144 1.65 -3.77 14.22
CA GLY A 144 0.60 -4.78 14.21
C GLY A 144 -0.04 -5.04 12.84
N PRO A 145 -0.93 -6.05 12.77
CA PRO A 145 -1.46 -6.54 11.50
C PRO A 145 -2.33 -5.53 10.74
N GLY A 146 -3.06 -4.67 11.43
CA GLY A 146 -3.89 -3.65 10.80
C GLY A 146 -3.06 -2.63 10.03
N TYR A 147 -2.05 -2.06 10.68
CA TYR A 147 -1.12 -1.13 10.04
C TYR A 147 -0.16 -1.80 9.07
N TRP A 148 0.17 -3.08 9.25
CA TRP A 148 0.86 -3.85 8.21
C TRP A 148 0.09 -3.80 6.88
N ARG A 149 -1.22 -4.08 6.92
CA ARG A 149 -2.06 -4.00 5.72
C ARG A 149 -2.00 -2.60 5.09
N TYR A 150 -2.24 -1.57 5.88
CA TYR A 150 -2.34 -0.19 5.43
C TYR A 150 -1.01 0.33 4.86
N ALA A 151 0.06 0.20 5.63
CA ALA A 151 1.38 0.64 5.25
C ALA A 151 1.92 -0.10 4.01
N VAL A 152 1.81 -1.44 4.02
CA VAL A 152 2.32 -2.28 2.94
C VAL A 152 1.53 -2.12 1.65
N GLN A 153 0.24 -1.83 1.73
CA GLN A 153 -0.55 -1.52 0.53
C GLN A 153 0.02 -0.29 -0.20
N TYR A 154 0.27 0.81 0.51
CA TYR A 154 0.84 2.01 -0.09
C TYR A 154 2.31 1.83 -0.51
N HIS A 155 3.06 1.04 0.24
CA HIS A 155 4.42 0.65 -0.16
C HIS A 155 4.42 -0.09 -1.51
N VAL A 156 3.55 -1.07 -1.68
CA VAL A 156 3.42 -1.83 -2.93
C VAL A 156 2.88 -0.95 -4.07
N LEU A 157 1.91 -0.08 -3.81
CA LEU A 157 1.43 0.88 -4.81
C LEU A 157 2.55 1.79 -5.30
N PHE A 158 3.40 2.28 -4.40
CA PHE A 158 4.58 3.06 -4.74
C PHE A 158 5.52 2.27 -5.68
N LEU A 159 5.92 1.05 -5.28
CA LEU A 159 6.84 0.22 -6.07
C LEU A 159 6.25 -0.18 -7.43
N ALA A 160 4.97 -0.56 -7.44
CA ALA A 160 4.28 -0.96 -8.65
C ALA A 160 4.11 0.22 -9.64
N ALA A 161 3.82 1.41 -9.13
CA ALA A 161 3.69 2.61 -9.95
C ALA A 161 5.03 3.01 -10.56
N LEU A 162 6.12 3.00 -9.82
CA LEU A 162 7.47 3.24 -10.35
C LEU A 162 7.81 2.24 -11.46
N ALA A 163 7.64 0.95 -11.18
CA ALA A 163 7.95 -0.10 -12.15
C ALA A 163 7.11 0.01 -13.41
N SER A 164 5.83 0.40 -13.28
CA SER A 164 4.92 0.57 -14.42
C SER A 164 5.24 1.81 -15.26
N ALA A 165 5.50 2.94 -14.62
CA ALA A 165 5.69 4.22 -15.30
C ALA A 165 7.12 4.40 -15.81
N LEU A 166 8.12 3.93 -15.07
CA LEU A 166 9.54 4.20 -15.32
C LEU A 166 10.34 2.95 -15.69
N GLY A 167 9.72 1.76 -15.67
CA GLY A 167 10.39 0.49 -15.94
C GLY A 167 11.34 0.01 -14.82
N THR A 168 11.39 0.70 -13.69
CA THR A 168 12.28 0.39 -12.56
C THR A 168 11.71 0.88 -11.24
N ASP A 169 12.00 0.14 -10.18
CA ASP A 169 11.80 0.58 -8.78
C ASP A 169 13.13 0.88 -8.09
N TRP A 170 14.21 0.99 -8.86
CA TRP A 170 15.60 1.21 -8.41
C TRP A 170 16.06 0.25 -7.30
N GLY A 171 15.54 -0.99 -7.31
CA GLY A 171 15.88 -2.01 -6.32
C GLY A 171 15.23 -1.83 -4.95
N LEU A 172 14.28 -0.92 -4.80
CA LEU A 172 13.59 -0.71 -3.53
C LEU A 172 12.81 -1.97 -3.09
N SER A 173 12.31 -2.77 -4.04
CA SER A 173 11.64 -4.04 -3.71
C SER A 173 12.59 -5.14 -3.24
N ASP A 174 13.91 -4.95 -3.33
CA ASP A 174 14.91 -5.90 -2.83
C ASP A 174 15.30 -5.62 -1.36
N ALA A 175 14.58 -4.72 -0.67
CA ALA A 175 14.80 -4.40 0.73
C ALA A 175 14.74 -5.66 1.61
N PRO A 176 15.71 -5.85 2.55
CA PRO A 176 15.75 -7.01 3.41
C PRO A 176 14.44 -7.22 4.19
N GLY A 177 13.91 -8.44 4.16
CA GLY A 177 12.67 -8.82 4.83
C GLY A 177 11.39 -8.50 4.04
N LEU A 178 11.44 -7.69 2.98
CA LEU A 178 10.25 -7.36 2.19
C LEU A 178 9.68 -8.60 1.47
N ALA A 179 10.54 -9.47 0.95
CA ALA A 179 10.10 -10.72 0.33
C ALA A 179 9.43 -11.70 1.31
N GLU A 180 9.72 -11.59 2.60
CA GLU A 180 9.20 -12.43 3.68
C GLU A 180 7.93 -11.85 4.31
N THR A 181 7.65 -10.55 4.12
CA THR A 181 6.55 -9.87 4.82
C THR A 181 5.18 -10.48 4.52
N GLY A 182 4.99 -11.10 3.35
CA GLY A 182 3.77 -11.83 3.02
C GLY A 182 3.51 -13.04 3.91
N THR A 183 4.49 -13.55 4.68
CA THR A 183 4.28 -14.61 5.67
C THR A 183 3.69 -14.09 6.97
N PHE A 184 3.79 -12.82 7.27
CA PHE A 184 3.32 -12.24 8.51
C PHE A 184 1.80 -12.45 8.71
N PRO A 185 0.91 -12.16 7.74
CA PRO A 185 -0.52 -12.46 7.86
C PRO A 185 -0.81 -13.92 8.19
N PHE A 186 -0.07 -14.88 7.61
CA PHE A 186 -0.29 -16.29 7.86
C PHE A 186 -0.06 -16.65 9.32
N HIS A 187 1.12 -16.29 9.84
CA HIS A 187 1.52 -16.68 11.17
C HIS A 187 0.73 -15.96 12.26
N ILE A 188 0.35 -14.70 12.03
CA ILE A 188 -0.36 -13.89 13.01
C ILE A 188 -1.86 -14.23 13.09
N THR A 189 -2.41 -14.96 12.11
CA THR A 189 -3.81 -15.35 12.07
C THR A 189 -3.99 -16.76 12.67
N GLY A 190 -4.84 -16.87 13.68
CA GLY A 190 -5.19 -18.14 14.32
C GLY A 190 -6.16 -19.00 13.49
N PRO A 191 -6.45 -20.24 13.93
CA PRO A 191 -7.31 -21.18 13.20
C PRO A 191 -8.76 -20.71 13.04
N THR A 192 -9.22 -19.80 13.88
CA THR A 192 -10.55 -19.16 13.80
C THR A 192 -10.62 -18.03 12.79
N GLY A 193 -9.53 -17.71 12.08
CA GLY A 193 -9.43 -16.56 11.17
C GLY A 193 -9.25 -15.21 11.87
N GLN A 194 -9.10 -15.21 13.20
CA GLN A 194 -8.81 -13.99 13.95
C GLN A 194 -7.30 -13.78 14.06
N THR A 195 -6.88 -12.52 13.95
CA THR A 195 -5.48 -12.14 14.13
C THR A 195 -5.13 -11.93 15.61
N PHE A 196 -3.92 -12.28 15.99
CA PHE A 196 -3.33 -11.80 17.25
C PHE A 196 -3.16 -10.29 17.16
N ASN A 197 -3.97 -9.58 17.90
CA ASN A 197 -4.02 -8.13 17.89
C ASN A 197 -3.07 -7.54 18.92
N PHE A 198 -2.02 -6.93 18.45
CA PHE A 198 -1.13 -6.09 19.26
C PHE A 198 -1.04 -4.70 18.64
N ALA A 199 -0.50 -3.74 19.40
CA ALA A 199 -0.53 -2.33 19.06
C ALA A 199 -1.98 -1.86 18.76
N ASP A 200 -2.20 -1.11 17.71
CA ASP A 200 -3.52 -0.55 17.36
C ASP A 200 -4.36 -1.47 16.44
N ALA A 201 -4.05 -2.77 16.43
CA ALA A 201 -4.74 -3.70 15.56
C ALA A 201 -6.02 -4.29 16.18
N GLY A 202 -7.05 -4.46 15.36
CA GLY A 202 -8.21 -5.29 15.68
C GLY A 202 -7.95 -6.78 15.44
N THR A 203 -8.94 -7.63 15.76
CA THR A 203 -8.85 -9.08 15.61
C THR A 203 -9.35 -9.60 14.24
N GLY A 204 -9.72 -8.72 13.33
CA GLY A 204 -10.27 -9.10 12.02
C GLY A 204 -9.24 -9.73 11.09
N ALA A 205 -9.71 -10.57 10.14
CA ALA A 205 -8.86 -11.14 9.11
C ALA A 205 -8.16 -10.04 8.29
N ILE A 206 -6.88 -10.24 7.99
CA ILE A 206 -6.09 -9.32 7.18
C ILE A 206 -6.46 -9.55 5.71
N ARG A 207 -7.09 -8.54 5.08
CA ARG A 207 -7.33 -8.50 3.64
C ARG A 207 -6.21 -7.71 3.00
N SER A 208 -5.69 -8.20 1.88
CA SER A 208 -4.48 -7.62 1.37
C SER A 208 -4.27 -7.92 -0.11
N PRO A 209 -4.74 -7.08 -1.03
CA PRO A 209 -4.53 -7.25 -2.47
C PRO A 209 -3.03 -7.27 -2.83
N GLN A 210 -2.17 -6.59 -2.07
CA GLN A 210 -0.73 -6.61 -2.25
C GLN A 210 -0.11 -8.02 -2.12
N MET A 211 -0.81 -9.00 -1.52
CA MET A 211 -0.35 -10.37 -1.47
C MET A 211 -0.20 -11.00 -2.87
N PHE A 212 -1.08 -10.64 -3.83
CA PHE A 212 -0.94 -11.05 -5.22
C PHE A 212 0.30 -10.43 -5.88
N TRP A 213 0.58 -9.16 -5.57
CA TRP A 213 1.80 -8.50 -6.04
C TRP A 213 3.05 -9.21 -5.49
N PHE A 214 3.10 -9.50 -4.20
CA PHE A 214 4.20 -10.25 -3.58
C PHE A 214 4.38 -11.63 -4.20
N ALA A 215 3.28 -12.36 -4.47
CA ALA A 215 3.34 -13.67 -5.11
C ALA A 215 4.05 -13.59 -6.46
N ARG A 216 3.74 -12.58 -7.26
CA ARG A 216 4.34 -12.38 -8.60
C ARG A 216 5.77 -11.84 -8.50
N ARG A 217 5.99 -10.81 -7.69
CA ARG A 217 7.31 -10.15 -7.60
C ARG A 217 8.39 -11.08 -7.05
N PHE A 218 8.06 -11.86 -6.03
CA PHE A 218 9.02 -12.73 -5.33
C PHE A 218 8.90 -14.21 -5.70
N GLN A 219 8.05 -14.56 -6.68
CA GLN A 219 7.82 -15.95 -7.09
C GLN A 219 7.43 -16.87 -5.92
N LYS A 220 6.57 -16.35 -5.02
CA LYS A 220 6.04 -17.05 -3.84
C LYS A 220 4.52 -17.27 -3.98
N PRO A 221 4.07 -18.26 -4.75
CA PRO A 221 2.65 -18.45 -5.07
C PRO A 221 1.76 -18.72 -3.86
N ILE A 222 2.33 -19.13 -2.73
CA ILE A 222 1.62 -19.28 -1.45
C ILE A 222 0.93 -17.98 -1.00
N TYR A 223 1.49 -16.81 -1.32
CA TYR A 223 0.88 -15.53 -0.98
C TYR A 223 -0.43 -15.31 -1.75
N ALA A 224 -0.47 -15.70 -3.02
CA ALA A 224 -1.68 -15.63 -3.83
C ALA A 224 -2.74 -16.63 -3.36
N TRP A 225 -2.34 -17.85 -2.98
CA TRP A 225 -3.24 -18.82 -2.36
C TRP A 225 -3.90 -18.23 -1.10
N TYR A 226 -3.11 -17.65 -0.20
CA TYR A 226 -3.63 -17.04 1.02
C TYR A 226 -4.64 -15.91 0.71
N ALA A 227 -4.32 -15.04 -0.23
CA ALA A 227 -5.22 -13.96 -0.62
C ALA A 227 -6.58 -14.48 -1.11
N ARG A 228 -6.59 -15.56 -1.91
CA ARG A 228 -7.82 -16.16 -2.41
C ARG A 228 -8.66 -16.84 -1.34
N GLU A 229 -8.02 -17.60 -0.44
CA GLU A 229 -8.72 -18.42 0.55
C GLU A 229 -9.15 -17.64 1.80
N HIS A 230 -8.40 -16.62 2.18
CA HIS A 230 -8.58 -15.90 3.45
C HIS A 230 -8.95 -14.43 3.29
N ALA A 231 -8.97 -13.92 2.07
CA ALA A 231 -9.38 -12.53 1.81
C ALA A 231 -10.79 -12.45 1.25
N ARG A 232 -11.49 -11.35 1.53
CA ARG A 232 -12.65 -10.97 0.71
C ARG A 232 -12.11 -10.25 -0.53
N PRO A 233 -12.71 -10.50 -1.71
CA PRO A 233 -12.31 -9.81 -2.92
C PRO A 233 -12.32 -8.28 -2.76
N GLU A 234 -11.28 -7.64 -3.25
CA GLU A 234 -11.14 -6.19 -3.33
C GLU A 234 -10.88 -5.78 -4.79
N VAL A 235 -11.23 -4.54 -5.13
CA VAL A 235 -11.06 -4.04 -6.50
C VAL A 235 -9.60 -4.10 -6.95
N LEU A 236 -8.65 -3.87 -6.05
CA LEU A 236 -7.22 -3.91 -6.35
C LEU A 236 -6.69 -5.32 -6.62
N ASP A 237 -7.41 -6.38 -6.22
CA ASP A 237 -7.02 -7.77 -6.56
C ASP A 237 -6.91 -7.95 -8.09
N LEU A 238 -7.76 -7.26 -8.86
CA LEU A 238 -7.77 -7.34 -10.32
C LEU A 238 -6.47 -6.87 -10.98
N LEU A 239 -5.70 -6.01 -10.31
CA LEU A 239 -4.43 -5.51 -10.85
C LEU A 239 -3.34 -6.58 -10.83
N TRP A 240 -3.35 -7.43 -9.80
CA TRP A 240 -2.25 -8.36 -9.54
C TRP A 240 -2.70 -9.81 -9.38
N TYR A 241 -3.97 -10.12 -9.64
CA TYR A 241 -4.52 -11.47 -9.44
C TYR A 241 -3.59 -12.56 -9.97
N ASP A 242 -3.36 -13.58 -9.14
CA ASP A 242 -2.55 -14.73 -9.45
C ASP A 242 -3.28 -16.00 -8.99
N ALA A 243 -3.51 -16.91 -9.92
CA ALA A 243 -4.21 -18.15 -9.64
C ALA A 243 -3.31 -19.26 -9.05
N ARG A 244 -1.99 -19.01 -9.02
CA ARG A 244 -1.01 -20.01 -8.51
C ARG A 244 -1.09 -20.22 -7.00
N GLY A 245 -0.49 -21.32 -6.55
CA GLY A 245 -0.40 -21.70 -5.14
C GLY A 245 -1.57 -22.56 -4.65
N ASP A 246 -1.29 -23.36 -3.64
CA ASP A 246 -2.21 -24.33 -3.05
C ASP A 246 -2.03 -24.48 -1.54
N ALA A 247 -2.95 -25.22 -0.91
CA ALA A 247 -2.95 -25.49 0.52
C ALA A 247 -1.77 -26.35 0.99
N ALA A 248 -1.17 -27.15 0.12
CA ALA A 248 -0.05 -28.03 0.49
C ALA A 248 1.19 -27.21 0.87
N ALA A 249 1.43 -26.09 0.14
CA ALA A 249 2.50 -25.16 0.47
C ALA A 249 2.28 -24.48 1.83
N ALA A 250 1.03 -24.22 2.21
CA ALA A 250 0.70 -23.66 3.53
C ALA A 250 0.96 -24.65 4.65
N ALA A 251 0.61 -25.94 4.45
CA ALA A 251 0.85 -26.99 5.42
C ALA A 251 2.35 -27.23 5.69
N ALA A 252 3.21 -26.87 4.77
CA ALA A 252 4.67 -26.98 4.90
C ALA A 252 5.32 -25.80 5.68
N LEU A 253 4.57 -24.76 6.01
CA LEU A 253 5.10 -23.64 6.80
C LEU A 253 5.45 -24.09 8.23
N PRO A 254 6.46 -23.46 8.87
CA PRO A 254 6.78 -23.74 10.26
C PRO A 254 5.57 -23.52 11.19
N LEU A 255 5.40 -24.44 12.15
CA LEU A 255 4.35 -24.32 13.17
C LEU A 255 4.68 -23.28 14.25
N ALA A 256 5.93 -22.87 14.33
CA ALA A 256 6.39 -21.82 15.21
C ALA A 256 7.17 -20.78 14.42
N LYS A 257 6.97 -19.49 14.74
CA LYS A 257 7.70 -18.38 14.14
C LYS A 257 7.99 -17.31 15.18
N HIS A 258 9.25 -16.88 15.22
CA HIS A 258 9.65 -15.70 15.99
C HIS A 258 10.01 -14.58 15.02
N TYR A 259 9.28 -13.48 15.09
CA TYR A 259 9.51 -12.24 14.37
C TYR A 259 10.35 -11.31 15.24
N ARG A 260 11.63 -11.22 14.93
CA ARG A 260 12.63 -10.57 15.79
C ARG A 260 12.47 -9.07 15.87
N ASN A 261 12.15 -8.41 14.75
CA ASN A 261 11.99 -6.96 14.75
C ASN A 261 10.74 -6.51 15.51
N ALA A 262 9.64 -7.26 15.35
CA ALA A 262 8.40 -6.98 16.07
C ALA A 262 8.33 -7.62 17.47
N GLU A 263 9.31 -8.45 17.82
CA GLU A 263 9.35 -9.23 19.06
C GLU A 263 8.05 -10.02 19.31
N VAL A 264 7.54 -10.67 18.25
CA VAL A 264 6.34 -11.48 18.28
C VAL A 264 6.69 -12.93 18.04
N ALA A 265 6.29 -13.80 18.94
CA ALA A 265 6.39 -15.24 18.76
C ALA A 265 5.00 -15.85 18.61
N VAL A 266 4.84 -16.75 17.65
CA VAL A 266 3.59 -17.45 17.39
C VAL A 266 3.84 -18.95 17.32
N PHE A 267 2.88 -19.74 17.80
CA PHE A 267 2.92 -21.19 17.83
C PHE A 267 1.56 -21.74 17.44
N ARG A 268 1.56 -22.84 16.71
CA ARG A 268 0.34 -23.59 16.38
C ARG A 268 0.61 -25.09 16.34
N THR A 269 -0.41 -25.90 16.55
CA THR A 269 -0.28 -27.37 16.46
C THR A 269 -0.48 -27.91 15.05
N ALA A 270 -1.24 -27.18 14.22
CA ALA A 270 -1.45 -27.52 12.81
C ALA A 270 -1.85 -26.30 12.00
N TRP A 271 -1.74 -26.39 10.66
CA TRP A 271 -2.20 -25.34 9.75
C TRP A 271 -3.61 -25.63 9.29
N ASN A 272 -4.10 -26.43 8.71
CA ASN A 272 -5.42 -26.63 8.09
C ASN A 272 -6.41 -27.34 9.02
N ASP A 273 -6.33 -27.09 10.32
CA ASP A 273 -7.20 -27.66 11.33
C ASP A 273 -7.86 -26.56 12.15
N PRO A 274 -9.19 -26.37 12.04
CA PRO A 274 -9.90 -25.36 12.82
C PRO A 274 -9.87 -25.62 14.34
N GLY A 275 -9.56 -26.84 14.76
CA GLY A 275 -9.36 -27.22 16.16
C GLY A 275 -7.92 -27.07 16.66
N ALA A 276 -7.00 -26.59 15.82
CA ALA A 276 -5.61 -26.41 16.22
C ALA A 276 -5.48 -25.39 17.37
N LEU A 277 -4.55 -25.66 18.28
CA LEU A 277 -4.14 -24.67 19.27
C LEU A 277 -3.31 -23.58 18.60
N PHE A 278 -3.53 -22.35 19.03
CA PHE A 278 -2.76 -21.20 18.62
C PHE A 278 -2.40 -20.35 19.84
N ALA A 279 -1.14 -20.01 19.95
CA ALA A 279 -0.64 -19.12 20.98
C ALA A 279 0.26 -18.06 20.35
N ALA A 280 0.13 -16.82 20.80
CA ALA A 280 0.95 -15.72 20.33
C ALA A 280 1.38 -14.85 21.52
N PHE A 281 2.60 -14.34 21.47
CA PHE A 281 3.20 -13.52 22.50
C PHE A 281 3.89 -12.32 21.85
N LYS A 282 3.72 -11.16 22.45
CA LYS A 282 4.43 -9.93 22.13
C LYS A 282 5.31 -9.56 23.32
N ALA A 283 6.62 -9.45 23.10
CA ALA A 283 7.56 -8.90 24.06
C ALA A 283 7.84 -7.40 23.77
N GLY A 284 8.27 -6.65 24.75
CA GLY A 284 8.59 -5.21 24.62
C GLY A 284 7.46 -4.27 24.93
#